data_aa40ddf440bc076c1dbd9a228eb85eea
#
_entry.id   aa40ddf440bc076c1dbd9a228eb85eea
#
_cell.length_a   1.000
_cell.length_b   1.000
_cell.length_c   1.000
_cell.angle_alpha   90.00
_cell.angle_beta   90.00
_cell.angle_gamma   90.00
#
_symmetry.space_group_name_H-M   'P 1'
#
loop_
_entity.id
_entity.type
_entity.pdbx_description
1 polymer ?
#
loop_
_entity_poly.entity_id
_entity_poly.type
_entity_poly.pdbx_seq_one_letter_code
_entity_poly.pdbx_strand_id
1 'polypeptide(L)'
;STFIGIAAYLILFFCAPLIARFYGEPELLPLSRYCFLAIPIASLGTVQGAYLFRNLKVRQQAISGILAHIISGCLGVTLAFYGFSYWGIATQSLTYLIVVTLCSWHFSSWRPTLHIDFSPLKPLFSFSSKILITNIANQINNNILSVVLGKFFTSQSVGNYNQANKWNATGHQFITGMLNSVAQPILVKVRDDQERELRVFRKILRFVAFIAFPAMFGLSTVTRELILITVGEKWTGSISLMQLLCIGGAFIPISTLFSNLIISQGKSNIYMWNIISQVVLQLITVLCIIMMKGSIQTMVIVYVCINIIWLFVWRTYAHRFIGLKFRMLISDLLPFMLPAIIACCIGGITASLIGGHIIVTFIVKILVAAICYMGIMKLSNAEIMHECINYLLKKKVS
;
A
#
# COMPACT_ATOMS: atom_id res chain seq x y z
N SER A 1 6.01 15.97 20.80
CA SER A 1 6.17 14.66 20.09
C SER A 1 7.11 13.72 20.86
N THR A 2 8.32 14.14 21.24
CA THR A 2 9.35 13.30 21.88
C THR A 2 8.89 12.65 23.19
N PHE A 3 8.26 13.41 24.10
CA PHE A 3 7.70 12.84 25.33
C PHE A 3 6.66 11.76 25.08
N ILE A 4 5.78 11.97 24.10
CA ILE A 4 4.77 10.97 23.70
C ILE A 4 5.45 9.73 23.12
N GLY A 5 6.50 9.91 22.31
CA GLY A 5 7.29 8.81 21.76
C GLY A 5 7.99 7.98 22.83
N ILE A 6 8.58 8.62 23.84
CA ILE A 6 9.21 7.94 24.97
C ILE A 6 8.16 7.21 25.84
N ALA A 7 7.02 7.87 26.12
CA ALA A 7 5.95 7.25 26.89
C ALA A 7 5.38 6.02 26.16
N ALA A 8 5.16 6.12 24.85
CA ALA A 8 4.70 4.99 24.01
C ALA A 8 5.72 3.85 24.01
N TYR A 9 7.01 4.16 23.91
CA TYR A 9 8.08 3.16 24.02
C TYR A 9 8.04 2.43 25.36
N LEU A 10 7.94 3.16 26.47
CA LEU A 10 7.88 2.55 27.81
C LEU A 10 6.65 1.64 27.95
N ILE A 11 5.47 2.09 27.51
CA ILE A 11 4.26 1.26 27.53
C ILE A 11 4.49 -0.03 26.73
N LEU A 12 5.00 0.06 25.52
CA LEU A 12 5.24 -1.11 24.66
C LEU A 12 6.38 -2.00 25.20
N PHE A 13 7.39 -1.42 25.82
CA PHE A 13 8.47 -2.17 26.48
C PHE A 13 7.94 -3.08 27.60
N PHE A 14 7.03 -2.56 28.43
CA PHE A 14 6.36 -3.35 29.47
C PHE A 14 5.29 -4.29 28.90
N CYS A 15 4.71 -4.00 27.73
CA CYS A 15 3.79 -4.88 27.02
C CYS A 15 4.50 -5.99 26.22
N ALA A 16 5.80 -5.90 25.97
CA ALA A 16 6.55 -6.90 25.19
C ALA A 16 6.40 -8.35 25.68
N PRO A 17 6.34 -8.65 27.00
CA PRO A 17 6.08 -10.01 27.48
C PRO A 17 4.72 -10.55 27.07
N LEU A 18 3.69 -9.68 26.96
CA LEU A 18 2.36 -10.08 26.51
C LEU A 18 2.39 -10.48 25.02
N ILE A 19 3.19 -9.77 24.22
CA ILE A 19 3.37 -10.08 22.79
C ILE A 19 4.07 -11.44 22.63
N ALA A 20 5.15 -11.67 23.35
CA ALA A 20 5.86 -12.95 23.32
C ALA A 20 4.98 -14.12 23.75
N ARG A 21 4.17 -13.95 24.80
CA ARG A 21 3.18 -14.96 25.25
C ARG A 21 2.06 -15.16 24.22
N PHE A 22 1.60 -14.09 23.59
CA PHE A 22 0.55 -14.19 22.55
C PHE A 22 0.98 -15.06 21.37
N TYR A 23 2.20 -14.90 20.88
CA TYR A 23 2.73 -15.70 19.77
C TYR A 23 3.31 -17.06 20.22
N GLY A 24 3.65 -17.22 21.49
CA GLY A 24 4.28 -18.43 22.03
C GLY A 24 5.79 -18.50 21.72
N GLU A 25 6.42 -17.39 21.36
CA GLU A 25 7.81 -17.31 20.92
C GLU A 25 8.63 -16.42 21.88
N PRO A 26 9.47 -16.99 22.77
CA PRO A 26 10.25 -16.22 23.75
C PRO A 26 11.24 -15.25 23.11
N GLU A 27 11.78 -15.57 21.93
CA GLU A 27 12.73 -14.73 21.20
C GLU A 27 12.14 -13.37 20.76
N LEU A 28 10.81 -13.29 20.68
CA LEU A 28 10.13 -12.02 20.39
C LEU A 28 10.26 -10.99 21.50
N LEU A 29 10.55 -11.38 22.74
CA LEU A 29 10.67 -10.45 23.85
C LEU A 29 11.84 -9.45 23.66
N PRO A 30 13.10 -9.91 23.50
CA PRO A 30 14.21 -8.99 23.27
C PRO A 30 14.10 -8.28 21.92
N LEU A 31 13.64 -8.98 20.88
CA LEU A 31 13.48 -8.40 19.55
C LEU A 31 12.44 -7.28 19.55
N SER A 32 11.28 -7.47 20.17
CA SER A 32 10.23 -6.44 20.25
C SER A 32 10.73 -5.20 21.00
N ARG A 33 11.39 -5.37 22.15
CA ARG A 33 11.98 -4.26 22.91
C ARG A 33 12.98 -3.46 22.09
N TYR A 34 13.81 -4.15 21.30
CA TYR A 34 14.75 -3.52 20.38
C TYR A 34 14.04 -2.77 19.25
N CYS A 35 13.08 -3.40 18.59
CA CYS A 35 12.33 -2.77 17.50
C CYS A 35 11.50 -1.55 17.95
N PHE A 36 11.00 -1.55 19.19
CA PHE A 36 10.23 -0.41 19.72
C PHE A 36 11.07 0.85 19.91
N LEU A 37 12.41 0.77 19.93
CA LEU A 37 13.28 1.94 19.85
C LEU A 37 13.05 2.79 18.60
N ALA A 38 12.43 2.22 17.56
CA ALA A 38 11.99 2.97 16.39
C ALA A 38 11.08 4.16 16.75
N ILE A 39 10.25 4.02 17.78
CA ILE A 39 9.25 5.04 18.15
C ILE A 39 9.88 6.32 18.68
N PRO A 40 10.75 6.29 19.74
CA PRO A 40 11.42 7.49 20.20
C PRO A 40 12.36 8.08 19.13
N ILE A 41 13.05 7.25 18.34
CA ILE A 41 13.92 7.72 17.26
C ILE A 41 13.09 8.48 16.20
N ALA A 42 12.00 7.91 15.73
CA ALA A 42 11.13 8.56 14.75
C ALA A 42 10.49 9.83 15.32
N SER A 43 10.14 9.85 16.62
CA SER A 43 9.52 11.01 17.26
C SER A 43 10.46 12.22 17.35
N LEU A 44 11.78 11.99 17.42
CA LEU A 44 12.79 13.04 17.36
C LEU A 44 12.86 13.72 15.99
N GLY A 45 12.53 13.00 14.90
CA GLY A 45 12.54 13.54 13.53
C GLY A 45 11.20 14.08 13.04
N THR A 46 10.10 13.87 13.77
CA THR A 46 8.74 14.17 13.29
C THR A 46 8.55 15.64 12.93
N VAL A 47 8.99 16.56 13.79
CA VAL A 47 8.81 18.00 13.60
C VAL A 47 9.69 18.52 12.45
N GLN A 48 10.93 18.03 12.37
CA GLN A 48 11.86 18.38 11.29
C GLN A 48 11.36 17.89 9.93
N GLY A 49 10.81 16.66 9.89
CA GLY A 49 10.17 16.11 8.69
C GLY A 49 8.95 16.94 8.25
N ALA A 50 8.10 17.33 9.21
CA ALA A 50 6.95 18.18 8.96
C ALA A 50 7.37 19.59 8.47
N TYR A 51 8.45 20.15 9.02
CA TYR A 51 9.02 21.42 8.57
C TYR A 51 9.51 21.34 7.11
N LEU A 52 10.24 20.28 6.76
CA LEU A 52 10.72 20.07 5.40
C LEU A 52 9.56 19.91 4.42
N PHE A 53 8.52 19.17 4.80
CA PHE A 53 7.31 18.97 4.01
C PHE A 53 6.55 20.28 3.80
N ARG A 54 6.30 21.04 4.86
CA ARG A 54 5.61 22.34 4.82
C ARG A 54 6.32 23.34 3.91
N ASN A 55 7.64 23.36 3.91
CA ASN A 55 8.46 24.26 3.10
C ASN A 55 8.80 23.69 1.71
N LEU A 56 8.12 22.61 1.29
CA LEU A 56 8.31 21.95 -0.02
C LEU A 56 9.77 21.58 -0.33
N LYS A 57 10.56 21.28 0.70
CA LYS A 57 11.96 20.85 0.57
C LYS A 57 12.05 19.37 0.13
N VAL A 58 11.39 19.04 -0.99
CA VAL A 58 11.27 17.66 -1.50
C VAL A 58 12.63 17.05 -1.84
N ARG A 59 13.56 17.86 -2.39
CA ARG A 59 14.92 17.42 -2.72
C ARG A 59 15.66 16.92 -1.49
N GLN A 60 15.57 17.66 -0.37
CA GLN A 60 16.22 17.29 0.89
C GLN A 60 15.64 16.01 1.48
N GLN A 61 14.30 15.85 1.41
CA GLN A 61 13.63 14.61 1.83
C GLN A 61 14.07 13.41 0.98
N ALA A 62 14.15 13.57 -0.34
CA ALA A 62 14.61 12.52 -1.24
C ALA A 62 16.07 12.11 -0.94
N ILE A 63 16.97 13.08 -0.76
CA ILE A 63 18.37 12.82 -0.40
C ILE A 63 18.45 12.07 0.93
N SER A 64 17.69 12.50 1.96
CA SER A 64 17.65 11.83 3.25
C SER A 64 17.22 10.38 3.13
N GLY A 65 16.18 10.10 2.32
CA GLY A 65 15.69 8.74 2.08
C GLY A 65 16.72 7.87 1.35
N ILE A 66 17.35 8.40 0.28
CA ILE A 66 18.36 7.67 -0.49
C ILE A 66 19.57 7.32 0.38
N LEU A 67 20.12 8.30 1.13
CA LEU A 67 21.24 8.08 2.04
C LEU A 67 20.89 7.03 3.11
N ALA A 68 19.69 7.12 3.68
CA ALA A 68 19.23 6.17 4.68
C ALA A 68 19.12 4.76 4.11
N HIS A 69 18.59 4.58 2.90
CA HIS A 69 18.51 3.28 2.24
C HIS A 69 19.89 2.69 1.91
N ILE A 70 20.83 3.51 1.44
CA ILE A 70 22.19 3.05 1.13
C ILE A 70 22.88 2.59 2.43
N ILE A 71 22.92 3.44 3.46
CA ILE A 71 23.63 3.15 4.72
C ILE A 71 22.99 1.95 5.43
N SER A 72 21.66 1.94 5.58
CA SER A 72 20.97 0.83 6.23
C SER A 72 21.05 -0.46 5.43
N GLY A 73 21.00 -0.38 4.10
CA GLY A 73 21.15 -1.52 3.21
C GLY A 73 22.53 -2.16 3.30
N CYS A 74 23.61 -1.36 3.22
CA CYS A 74 24.96 -1.84 3.42
C CYS A 74 25.14 -2.53 4.78
N LEU A 75 24.63 -1.89 5.86
CA LEU A 75 24.69 -2.49 7.19
C LEU A 75 23.89 -3.78 7.28
N GLY A 76 22.69 -3.82 6.72
CA GLY A 76 21.84 -5.02 6.72
C GLY A 76 22.49 -6.20 5.99
N VAL A 77 23.08 -5.95 4.82
CA VAL A 77 23.83 -6.96 4.06
C VAL A 77 25.05 -7.44 4.85
N THR A 78 25.82 -6.52 5.43
CA THR A 78 26.98 -6.88 6.26
C THR A 78 26.59 -7.78 7.43
N LEU A 79 25.54 -7.41 8.20
CA LEU A 79 25.04 -8.22 9.31
C LEU A 79 24.51 -9.59 8.86
N ALA A 80 23.89 -9.66 7.69
CA ALA A 80 23.45 -10.94 7.12
C ALA A 80 24.63 -11.88 6.79
N PHE A 81 25.75 -11.35 6.27
CA PHE A 81 26.98 -12.12 6.04
C PHE A 81 27.60 -12.65 7.35
N TYR A 82 27.49 -11.89 8.45
CA TYR A 82 27.96 -12.34 9.78
C TYR A 82 26.94 -13.24 10.51
N GLY A 83 25.83 -13.62 9.87
CA GLY A 83 24.89 -14.60 10.42
C GLY A 83 23.91 -14.04 11.47
N PHE A 84 23.74 -12.71 11.56
CA PHE A 84 22.81 -12.08 12.52
C PHE A 84 21.32 -12.29 12.19
N SER A 85 20.98 -13.05 11.14
CA SER A 85 19.60 -13.46 10.81
C SER A 85 18.58 -12.29 10.97
N TYR A 86 17.51 -12.48 11.74
CA TYR A 86 16.45 -11.46 11.96
C TYR A 86 16.92 -10.22 12.70
N TRP A 87 17.99 -10.29 13.52
CA TRP A 87 18.60 -9.12 14.14
C TRP A 87 19.20 -8.16 13.12
N GLY A 88 19.74 -8.68 12.02
CA GLY A 88 20.24 -7.87 10.92
C GLY A 88 19.12 -7.01 10.30
N ILE A 89 17.93 -7.57 10.10
CA ILE A 89 16.78 -6.87 9.55
C ILE A 89 16.26 -5.80 10.54
N ALA A 90 16.20 -6.13 11.82
CA ALA A 90 15.78 -5.20 12.86
C ALA A 90 16.74 -4.00 12.96
N THR A 91 18.05 -4.27 12.94
CA THR A 91 19.09 -3.23 12.99
C THR A 91 19.09 -2.38 11.71
N GLN A 92 18.90 -2.98 10.54
CA GLN A 92 18.72 -2.25 9.29
C GLN A 92 17.59 -1.23 9.39
N SER A 93 16.41 -1.65 9.90
CA SER A 93 15.25 -0.80 10.03
C SER A 93 15.48 0.37 11.00
N LEU A 94 16.13 0.13 12.13
CA LEU A 94 16.49 1.18 13.10
C LEU A 94 17.52 2.15 12.52
N THR A 95 18.54 1.63 11.83
CA THR A 95 19.57 2.45 11.18
C THR A 95 18.96 3.37 10.13
N TYR A 96 18.01 2.88 9.33
CA TYR A 96 17.26 3.70 8.39
C TYR A 96 16.59 4.89 9.10
N LEU A 97 15.87 4.65 10.19
CA LEU A 97 15.20 5.69 10.96
C LEU A 97 16.18 6.69 11.58
N ILE A 98 17.31 6.20 12.12
CA ILE A 98 18.37 7.06 12.69
C ILE A 98 18.91 8.00 11.61
N VAL A 99 19.28 7.47 10.45
CA VAL A 99 19.84 8.27 9.35
C VAL A 99 18.85 9.29 8.83
N VAL A 100 17.57 8.89 8.59
CA VAL A 100 16.53 9.83 8.19
C VAL A 100 16.33 10.95 9.21
N THR A 101 16.33 10.60 10.49
CA THR A 101 16.19 11.58 11.59
C THR A 101 17.37 12.55 11.61
N LEU A 102 18.59 12.06 11.55
CA LEU A 102 19.81 12.91 11.53
C LEU A 102 19.83 13.82 10.30
N CYS A 103 19.53 13.30 9.11
CA CYS A 103 19.42 14.11 7.89
C CYS A 103 18.32 15.17 8.01
N SER A 104 17.15 14.82 8.58
CA SER A 104 16.07 15.77 8.80
C SER A 104 16.49 16.90 9.75
N TRP A 105 17.24 16.61 10.78
CA TRP A 105 17.83 17.61 11.69
C TRP A 105 18.87 18.49 10.98
N HIS A 106 19.68 17.91 10.11
CA HIS A 106 20.68 18.66 9.33
C HIS A 106 20.03 19.63 8.32
N PHE A 107 19.03 19.18 7.56
CA PHE A 107 18.38 19.97 6.53
C PHE A 107 17.30 20.93 7.04
N SER A 108 16.78 20.70 8.25
CA SER A 108 15.82 21.59 8.88
C SER A 108 16.53 22.74 9.59
N SER A 109 16.07 23.97 9.34
CA SER A 109 16.52 25.14 10.11
C SER A 109 15.72 25.30 11.42
N TRP A 110 14.62 24.55 11.59
CA TRP A 110 13.84 24.57 12.82
C TRP A 110 14.60 23.88 13.97
N ARG A 111 14.60 24.52 15.13
CA ARG A 111 15.15 23.98 16.37
C ARG A 111 14.10 24.03 17.47
N PRO A 112 14.04 23.03 18.36
CA PRO A 112 13.11 23.02 19.48
C PRO A 112 13.41 24.14 20.46
N THR A 113 12.38 24.81 20.93
CA THR A 113 12.43 25.75 22.04
C THR A 113 11.83 25.08 23.29
N LEU A 114 12.29 25.45 24.46
CA LEU A 114 11.77 24.93 25.73
C LEU A 114 10.42 25.56 26.13
N HIS A 115 9.96 26.54 25.35
CA HIS A 115 8.64 27.15 25.58
C HIS A 115 7.54 26.23 25.05
N ILE A 116 6.70 25.71 25.95
CA ILE A 116 5.59 24.81 25.61
C ILE A 116 4.31 25.60 25.65
N ASP A 117 3.70 25.82 24.48
CA ASP A 117 2.38 26.42 24.33
C ASP A 117 1.34 25.35 23.96
N PHE A 118 0.33 25.18 24.80
CA PHE A 118 -0.78 24.24 24.59
C PHE A 118 -1.99 24.88 23.90
N SER A 119 -2.00 26.19 23.68
CA SER A 119 -3.15 26.89 23.09
C SER A 119 -3.55 26.37 21.70
N PRO A 120 -2.62 25.99 20.79
CA PRO A 120 -2.97 25.42 19.50
C PRO A 120 -3.52 23.98 19.58
N LEU A 121 -3.31 23.28 20.70
CA LEU A 121 -3.68 21.88 20.83
C LEU A 121 -5.20 21.69 20.84
N LYS A 122 -5.93 22.55 21.58
CA LYS A 122 -7.37 22.42 21.77
C LYS A 122 -8.19 22.44 20.47
N PRO A 123 -8.01 23.41 19.54
CA PRO A 123 -8.75 23.43 18.29
C PRO A 123 -8.35 22.29 17.32
N LEU A 124 -7.10 21.83 17.38
CA LEU A 124 -6.59 20.78 16.50
C LEU A 124 -6.89 19.37 17.02
N PHE A 125 -7.18 19.20 18.31
CA PHE A 125 -7.33 17.89 18.95
C PHE A 125 -8.45 17.05 18.33
N SER A 126 -9.63 17.64 18.10
CA SER A 126 -10.78 16.94 17.52
C SER A 126 -10.51 16.45 16.08
N PHE A 127 -9.79 17.21 15.29
CA PHE A 127 -9.41 16.83 13.93
C PHE A 127 -8.30 15.77 13.95
N SER A 128 -7.25 16.00 14.74
CA SER A 128 -6.09 15.12 14.80
C SER A 128 -6.41 13.74 15.40
N SER A 129 -7.31 13.68 16.40
CA SER A 129 -7.74 12.42 16.99
C SER A 129 -8.51 11.53 16.00
N LYS A 130 -9.35 12.11 15.15
CA LYS A 130 -10.07 11.38 14.10
C LYS A 130 -9.10 10.81 13.05
N ILE A 131 -8.11 11.61 12.64
CA ILE A 131 -7.05 11.14 11.73
C ILE A 131 -6.25 10.00 12.39
N LEU A 132 -5.88 10.15 13.67
CA LEU A 132 -5.16 9.12 14.41
C LEU A 132 -5.94 7.81 14.46
N ILE A 133 -7.22 7.84 14.83
CA ILE A 133 -8.08 6.66 14.87
C ILE A 133 -8.18 6.01 13.49
N THR A 134 -8.36 6.82 12.45
CA THR A 134 -8.43 6.30 11.07
C THR A 134 -7.12 5.67 10.63
N ASN A 135 -5.98 6.26 10.96
CA ASN A 135 -4.66 5.70 10.65
C ASN A 135 -4.41 4.38 11.40
N ILE A 136 -4.80 4.30 12.68
CA ILE A 136 -4.74 3.06 13.46
C ILE A 136 -5.61 1.99 12.80
N ALA A 137 -6.85 2.31 12.44
CA ALA A 137 -7.76 1.38 11.78
C ALA A 137 -7.19 0.89 10.42
N ASN A 138 -6.63 1.78 9.61
CA ASN A 138 -5.96 1.42 8.37
C ASN A 138 -4.75 0.51 8.61
N GLN A 139 -3.96 0.78 9.64
CA GLN A 139 -2.78 -0.04 9.98
C GLN A 139 -3.19 -1.44 10.45
N ILE A 140 -4.27 -1.54 11.22
CA ILE A 140 -4.89 -2.82 11.59
C ILE A 140 -5.35 -3.54 10.31
N ASN A 141 -6.07 -2.87 9.42
CA ASN A 141 -6.56 -3.44 8.18
C ASN A 141 -5.43 -4.05 7.32
N ASN A 142 -4.34 -3.31 7.19
CA ASN A 142 -3.20 -3.73 6.35
C ASN A 142 -2.40 -4.90 6.96
N ASN A 143 -2.44 -5.08 8.28
CA ASN A 143 -1.62 -6.08 8.98
C ASN A 143 -2.42 -7.20 9.63
N ILE A 144 -3.76 -7.16 9.57
CA ILE A 144 -4.64 -8.09 10.28
C ILE A 144 -4.34 -9.55 9.94
N LEU A 145 -4.15 -9.86 8.65
CA LEU A 145 -3.78 -11.20 8.22
C LEU A 145 -2.41 -11.63 8.75
N SER A 146 -1.40 -10.76 8.72
CA SER A 146 -0.07 -11.08 9.27
C SER A 146 -0.13 -11.41 10.76
N VAL A 147 -0.90 -10.64 11.55
CA VAL A 147 -1.07 -10.86 13.00
C VAL A 147 -1.77 -12.18 13.26
N VAL A 148 -2.88 -12.43 12.56
CA VAL A 148 -3.66 -13.67 12.73
C VAL A 148 -2.87 -14.90 12.27
N LEU A 149 -2.20 -14.81 11.11
CA LEU A 149 -1.36 -15.89 10.61
C LEU A 149 -0.21 -16.20 11.58
N GLY A 150 0.40 -15.18 12.17
CA GLY A 150 1.47 -15.34 13.16
C GLY A 150 1.05 -16.08 14.42
N LYS A 151 -0.26 -16.01 14.78
CA LYS A 151 -0.78 -16.73 15.95
C LYS A 151 -1.17 -18.18 15.67
N PHE A 152 -1.74 -18.44 14.49
CA PHE A 152 -2.42 -19.72 14.22
C PHE A 152 -1.70 -20.59 13.19
N PHE A 153 -0.69 -20.07 12.50
CA PHE A 153 0.06 -20.78 11.46
C PHE A 153 1.56 -20.77 11.72
N THR A 154 2.31 -21.53 10.92
CA THR A 154 3.76 -21.62 11.04
C THR A 154 4.47 -20.32 10.62
N SER A 155 5.64 -20.05 11.19
CA SER A 155 6.47 -18.89 10.83
C SER A 155 6.81 -18.84 9.34
N GLN A 156 7.00 -20.02 8.69
CA GLN A 156 7.20 -20.10 7.25
C GLN A 156 5.99 -19.63 6.45
N SER A 157 4.78 -19.98 6.90
CA SER A 157 3.53 -19.57 6.27
C SER A 157 3.32 -18.05 6.36
N VAL A 158 3.63 -17.47 7.51
CA VAL A 158 3.62 -16.01 7.72
C VAL A 158 4.64 -15.33 6.83
N GLY A 159 5.85 -15.90 6.73
CA GLY A 159 6.89 -15.42 5.85
C GLY A 159 6.45 -15.39 4.39
N ASN A 160 5.87 -16.49 3.89
CA ASN A 160 5.34 -16.59 2.53
C ASN A 160 4.25 -15.54 2.24
N TYR A 161 3.32 -15.35 3.19
CA TYR A 161 2.30 -14.31 3.07
C TYR A 161 2.91 -12.90 3.06
N ASN A 162 3.82 -12.59 3.97
CA ASN A 162 4.45 -11.29 4.04
C ASN A 162 5.27 -10.97 2.79
N GLN A 163 5.97 -11.97 2.23
CA GLN A 163 6.69 -11.83 0.97
C GLN A 163 5.73 -11.54 -0.19
N ALA A 164 4.63 -12.29 -0.28
CA ALA A 164 3.59 -12.07 -1.27
C ALA A 164 2.96 -10.68 -1.15
N ASN A 165 2.62 -10.27 0.08
CA ASN A 165 2.01 -8.98 0.36
C ASN A 165 2.97 -7.80 0.08
N LYS A 166 4.26 -7.96 0.34
CA LYS A 166 5.28 -6.94 0.03
C LYS A 166 5.31 -6.60 -1.46
N TRP A 167 5.32 -7.61 -2.33
CA TRP A 167 5.30 -7.41 -3.78
C TRP A 167 3.97 -6.81 -4.27
N ASN A 168 2.85 -7.32 -3.77
CA ASN A 168 1.53 -6.76 -4.04
C ASN A 168 1.46 -5.29 -3.63
N ALA A 169 1.89 -4.95 -2.41
CA ALA A 169 1.90 -3.58 -1.91
C ALA A 169 2.79 -2.67 -2.77
N THR A 170 3.99 -3.11 -3.13
CA THR A 170 4.89 -2.35 -4.01
C THR A 170 4.21 -2.04 -5.34
N GLY A 171 3.53 -3.02 -5.97
CA GLY A 171 2.84 -2.84 -7.24
C GLY A 171 1.76 -1.76 -7.19
N HIS A 172 0.85 -1.81 -6.23
CA HIS A 172 -0.25 -0.84 -6.17
C HIS A 172 0.14 0.51 -5.54
N GLN A 173 1.18 0.58 -4.69
CA GLN A 173 1.60 1.83 -4.03
C GLN A 173 2.08 2.90 -5.00
N PHE A 174 2.70 2.53 -6.11
CA PHE A 174 3.06 3.49 -7.15
C PHE A 174 1.81 4.20 -7.69
N ILE A 175 0.76 3.44 -7.98
CA ILE A 175 -0.49 3.97 -8.55
C ILE A 175 -1.24 4.79 -7.51
N THR A 176 -1.35 4.30 -6.27
CA THR A 176 -2.01 5.02 -5.17
C THR A 176 -1.27 6.28 -4.77
N GLY A 177 0.07 6.28 -4.82
CA GLY A 177 0.89 7.47 -4.55
C GLY A 177 0.65 8.58 -5.56
N MET A 178 0.65 8.24 -6.86
CA MET A 178 0.28 9.19 -7.93
C MET A 178 -1.15 9.70 -7.75
N LEU A 179 -2.08 8.81 -7.48
CA LEU A 179 -3.48 9.16 -7.28
C LEU A 179 -3.69 10.13 -6.12
N ASN A 180 -3.09 9.88 -4.97
CA ASN A 180 -3.23 10.72 -3.77
C ASN A 180 -2.67 12.14 -3.98
N SER A 181 -1.63 12.29 -4.80
CA SER A 181 -1.05 13.60 -5.09
C SER A 181 -1.93 14.48 -6.00
N VAL A 182 -2.82 13.87 -6.80
CA VAL A 182 -3.57 14.55 -7.85
C VAL A 182 -5.08 14.55 -7.59
N ALA A 183 -5.65 13.40 -7.18
CA ALA A 183 -7.11 13.24 -7.12
C ALA A 183 -7.75 14.12 -6.05
N GLN A 184 -7.23 14.12 -4.83
CA GLN A 184 -7.83 14.87 -3.73
C GLN A 184 -7.86 16.38 -3.99
N PRO A 185 -6.76 17.07 -4.40
CA PRO A 185 -6.80 18.50 -4.71
C PRO A 185 -7.76 18.85 -5.86
N ILE A 186 -7.86 17.98 -6.88
CA ILE A 186 -8.76 18.22 -8.01
C ILE A 186 -10.23 18.08 -7.57
N LEU A 187 -10.56 17.01 -6.82
CA LEU A 187 -11.92 16.79 -6.33
C LEU A 187 -12.39 17.92 -5.41
N VAL A 188 -11.52 18.45 -4.54
CA VAL A 188 -11.85 19.62 -3.70
C VAL A 188 -12.20 20.85 -4.54
N LYS A 189 -11.51 21.07 -5.66
CA LYS A 189 -11.77 22.24 -6.55
C LYS A 189 -13.11 22.17 -7.30
N VAL A 190 -13.66 20.98 -7.49
CA VAL A 190 -14.89 20.78 -8.29
C VAL A 190 -16.08 20.34 -7.44
N ARG A 191 -15.94 20.25 -6.12
CA ARG A 191 -16.94 19.68 -5.20
C ARG A 191 -18.27 20.46 -5.18
N ASP A 192 -18.26 21.74 -5.53
CA ASP A 192 -19.44 22.61 -5.47
C ASP A 192 -20.34 22.46 -6.72
N ASP A 193 -19.86 21.73 -7.76
CA ASP A 193 -20.60 21.39 -8.97
C ASP A 193 -20.67 19.87 -9.11
N GLN A 194 -21.78 19.27 -8.71
CA GLN A 194 -21.97 17.82 -8.67
C GLN A 194 -21.79 17.14 -10.03
N GLU A 195 -22.26 17.76 -11.11
CA GLU A 195 -22.11 17.19 -12.46
C GLU A 195 -20.66 17.21 -12.93
N ARG A 196 -19.97 18.30 -12.65
CA ARG A 196 -18.55 18.44 -12.95
C ARG A 196 -17.71 17.49 -12.12
N GLU A 197 -18.02 17.36 -10.83
CA GLU A 197 -17.34 16.42 -9.93
C GLU A 197 -17.53 14.98 -10.41
N LEU A 198 -18.75 14.57 -10.80
CA LEU A 198 -19.01 13.25 -11.37
C LEU A 198 -18.19 13.00 -12.64
N ARG A 199 -18.14 13.96 -13.57
CA ARG A 199 -17.34 13.83 -14.81
C ARG A 199 -15.86 13.69 -14.51
N VAL A 200 -15.32 14.51 -13.61
CA VAL A 200 -13.91 14.46 -13.20
C VAL A 200 -13.59 13.15 -12.47
N PHE A 201 -14.45 12.73 -11.54
CA PHE A 201 -14.28 11.47 -10.81
C PHE A 201 -14.23 10.27 -11.77
N ARG A 202 -15.17 10.18 -12.71
CA ARG A 202 -15.22 9.11 -13.72
C ARG A 202 -13.99 9.12 -14.64
N LYS A 203 -13.49 10.31 -14.99
CA LYS A 203 -12.26 10.43 -15.79
C LYS A 203 -11.05 9.87 -15.03
N ILE A 204 -10.90 10.25 -13.76
CA ILE A 204 -9.82 9.72 -12.91
C ILE A 204 -10.00 8.20 -12.70
N LEU A 205 -11.22 7.73 -12.47
CA LEU A 205 -11.54 6.31 -12.31
C LEU A 205 -11.09 5.48 -13.51
N ARG A 206 -11.44 5.92 -14.73
CA ARG A 206 -11.02 5.27 -15.97
C ARG A 206 -9.49 5.26 -16.14
N PHE A 207 -8.83 6.39 -15.82
CA PHE A 207 -7.37 6.47 -15.87
C PHE A 207 -6.69 5.51 -14.88
N VAL A 208 -7.20 5.44 -13.65
CA VAL A 208 -6.72 4.50 -12.64
C VAL A 208 -6.93 3.06 -13.08
N ALA A 209 -8.11 2.72 -13.61
CA ALA A 209 -8.41 1.39 -14.10
C ALA A 209 -7.52 0.98 -15.28
N PHE A 210 -7.26 1.92 -16.23
CA PHE A 210 -6.37 1.72 -17.37
C PHE A 210 -4.96 1.30 -16.96
N ILE A 211 -4.45 1.81 -15.83
CA ILE A 211 -3.10 1.48 -15.34
C ILE A 211 -3.14 0.31 -14.35
N ALA A 212 -4.08 0.30 -13.39
CA ALA A 212 -4.08 -0.65 -12.29
C ALA A 212 -4.35 -2.09 -12.73
N PHE A 213 -5.32 -2.32 -13.63
CA PHE A 213 -5.64 -3.68 -14.07
C PHE A 213 -4.49 -4.35 -14.80
N PRO A 214 -3.89 -3.78 -15.86
CA PRO A 214 -2.79 -4.45 -16.55
C PRO A 214 -1.54 -4.58 -15.69
N ALA A 215 -1.24 -3.60 -14.82
CA ALA A 215 -0.09 -3.66 -13.94
C ALA A 215 -0.22 -4.79 -12.90
N MET A 216 -1.35 -4.89 -12.22
CA MET A 216 -1.53 -5.85 -11.14
C MET A 216 -1.86 -7.26 -11.65
N PHE A 217 -2.64 -7.40 -12.71
CA PHE A 217 -2.87 -8.71 -13.35
C PHE A 217 -1.60 -9.20 -14.06
N GLY A 218 -0.84 -8.29 -14.68
CA GLY A 218 0.48 -8.61 -15.21
C GLY A 218 1.42 -9.11 -14.14
N LEU A 219 1.48 -8.41 -12.99
CA LEU A 219 2.27 -8.84 -11.83
C LEU A 219 1.82 -10.22 -11.31
N SER A 220 0.51 -10.50 -11.29
CA SER A 220 -0.03 -11.82 -10.95
C SER A 220 0.46 -12.92 -11.91
N THR A 221 0.50 -12.63 -13.22
CA THR A 221 0.90 -13.60 -14.25
C THR A 221 2.40 -13.95 -14.18
N VAL A 222 3.26 -12.98 -13.86
CA VAL A 222 4.71 -13.16 -13.78
C VAL A 222 5.21 -13.49 -12.36
N THR A 223 4.32 -13.73 -11.41
CA THR A 223 4.65 -13.96 -10.00
C THR A 223 5.68 -15.07 -9.80
N ARG A 224 5.54 -16.20 -10.50
CA ARG A 224 6.45 -17.33 -10.37
C ARG A 224 7.87 -16.97 -10.76
N GLU A 225 8.04 -16.38 -11.93
CA GLU A 225 9.33 -15.96 -12.45
C GLU A 225 9.94 -14.89 -11.55
N LEU A 226 9.15 -13.91 -11.15
CA LEU A 226 9.60 -12.82 -10.28
C LEU A 226 10.14 -13.36 -8.95
N ILE A 227 9.41 -14.27 -8.28
CA ILE A 227 9.83 -14.86 -7.00
C ILE A 227 11.10 -15.66 -7.19
N LEU A 228 11.17 -16.53 -8.19
CA LEU A 228 12.34 -17.38 -8.40
C LEU A 228 13.60 -16.59 -8.77
N ILE A 229 13.48 -15.53 -9.56
CA ILE A 229 14.61 -14.68 -9.97
C ILE A 229 15.10 -13.81 -8.81
N THR A 230 14.18 -13.25 -8.00
CA THR A 230 14.55 -12.22 -7.00
C THR A 230 14.88 -12.77 -5.63
N VAL A 231 14.11 -13.76 -5.14
CA VAL A 231 14.23 -14.28 -3.77
C VAL A 231 14.50 -15.78 -3.70
N GLY A 232 14.40 -16.50 -4.83
CA GLY A 232 14.79 -17.91 -4.95
C GLY A 232 13.70 -18.90 -4.53
N GLU A 233 14.02 -20.20 -4.68
CA GLU A 233 13.09 -21.32 -4.53
C GLU A 233 12.51 -21.48 -3.12
N LYS A 234 13.20 -21.01 -2.09
CA LYS A 234 12.74 -21.05 -0.71
C LYS A 234 11.35 -20.39 -0.53
N TRP A 235 10.99 -19.48 -1.41
CA TRP A 235 9.77 -18.67 -1.35
C TRP A 235 8.67 -19.12 -2.31
N THR A 236 8.76 -20.31 -2.88
CA THR A 236 7.73 -20.84 -3.80
C THR A 236 6.34 -20.89 -3.19
N GLY A 237 6.22 -21.10 -1.88
CA GLY A 237 4.94 -21.02 -1.16
C GLY A 237 4.27 -19.65 -1.20
N SER A 238 4.99 -18.57 -1.53
CA SER A 238 4.41 -17.23 -1.69
C SER A 238 3.75 -17.01 -3.04
N ILE A 239 4.01 -17.86 -4.06
CA ILE A 239 3.56 -17.64 -5.44
C ILE A 239 2.03 -17.58 -5.51
N SER A 240 1.33 -18.59 -5.04
CA SER A 240 -0.14 -18.65 -5.10
C SER A 240 -0.80 -17.53 -4.30
N LEU A 241 -0.21 -17.19 -3.14
CA LEU A 241 -0.71 -16.10 -2.29
C LEU A 241 -0.54 -14.75 -2.98
N MET A 242 0.61 -14.52 -3.64
CA MET A 242 0.88 -13.28 -4.37
C MET A 242 -0.04 -13.14 -5.59
N GLN A 243 -0.29 -14.22 -6.33
CA GLN A 243 -1.24 -14.20 -7.44
C GLN A 243 -2.62 -13.73 -7.00
N LEU A 244 -3.14 -14.30 -5.91
CA LEU A 244 -4.44 -13.91 -5.34
C LEU A 244 -4.43 -12.46 -4.83
N LEU A 245 -3.40 -12.05 -4.10
CA LEU A 245 -3.28 -10.70 -3.57
C LEU A 245 -3.19 -9.66 -4.69
N CYS A 246 -2.49 -9.94 -5.79
CA CYS A 246 -2.39 -9.03 -6.93
C CYS A 246 -3.73 -8.82 -7.63
N ILE A 247 -4.59 -9.86 -7.69
CA ILE A 247 -5.96 -9.68 -8.20
C ILE A 247 -6.72 -8.65 -7.36
N GLY A 248 -6.68 -8.79 -6.03
CA GLY A 248 -7.26 -7.80 -5.11
C GLY A 248 -6.57 -6.43 -5.17
N GLY A 249 -5.26 -6.46 -5.33
CA GLY A 249 -4.41 -5.27 -5.42
C GLY A 249 -4.77 -4.33 -6.58
N ALA A 250 -5.34 -4.84 -7.66
CA ALA A 250 -5.83 -4.04 -8.77
C ALA A 250 -6.99 -3.10 -8.38
N PHE A 251 -7.75 -3.46 -7.34
CA PHE A 251 -8.89 -2.68 -6.85
C PHE A 251 -8.52 -1.69 -5.73
N ILE A 252 -7.34 -1.80 -5.13
CA ILE A 252 -6.89 -0.89 -4.06
C ILE A 252 -6.80 0.57 -4.53
N PRO A 253 -6.18 0.91 -5.68
CA PRO A 253 -6.18 2.28 -6.19
C PRO A 253 -7.58 2.82 -6.44
N ILE A 254 -8.51 1.97 -6.88
CA ILE A 254 -9.91 2.34 -7.11
C ILE A 254 -10.58 2.69 -5.77
N SER A 255 -10.43 1.85 -4.73
CA SER A 255 -10.92 2.14 -3.38
C SER A 255 -10.32 3.43 -2.81
N THR A 256 -9.04 3.69 -3.10
CA THR A 256 -8.36 4.93 -2.70
C THR A 256 -8.99 6.16 -3.34
N LEU A 257 -9.43 6.08 -4.62
CA LEU A 257 -10.13 7.16 -5.29
C LEU A 257 -11.46 7.48 -4.60
N PHE A 258 -12.24 6.46 -4.22
CA PHE A 258 -13.47 6.65 -3.46
C PHE A 258 -13.20 7.29 -2.09
N SER A 259 -12.14 6.88 -1.40
CA SER A 259 -11.71 7.48 -0.14
C SER A 259 -11.40 8.96 -0.30
N ASN A 260 -10.65 9.32 -1.35
CA ASN A 260 -10.32 10.70 -1.68
C ASN A 260 -11.57 11.54 -1.96
N LEU A 261 -12.59 10.99 -2.63
CA LEU A 261 -13.87 11.64 -2.85
C LEU A 261 -14.58 11.97 -1.52
N ILE A 262 -14.67 11.01 -0.60
CA ILE A 262 -15.35 11.24 0.68
C ILE A 262 -14.60 12.27 1.55
N ILE A 263 -13.27 12.21 1.52
CA ILE A 263 -12.43 13.18 2.24
C ILE A 263 -12.55 14.57 1.63
N SER A 264 -12.61 14.71 0.29
CA SER A 264 -12.79 16.00 -0.39
C SER A 264 -14.12 16.66 -0.05
N GLN A 265 -15.16 15.88 0.24
CA GLN A 265 -16.46 16.33 0.73
C GLN A 265 -16.45 16.73 2.22
N GLY A 266 -15.31 16.65 2.90
CA GLY A 266 -15.21 16.95 4.34
C GLY A 266 -15.89 15.92 5.25
N LYS A 267 -16.28 14.75 4.73
CA LYS A 267 -17.03 13.72 5.47
C LYS A 267 -16.12 12.67 6.10
N SER A 268 -15.08 13.11 6.82
CA SER A 268 -14.09 12.22 7.46
C SER A 268 -14.70 11.19 8.43
N ASN A 269 -15.85 11.50 9.05
CA ASN A 269 -16.56 10.55 9.91
C ASN A 269 -17.08 9.34 9.09
N ILE A 270 -17.62 9.57 7.90
CA ILE A 270 -18.09 8.49 7.01
C ILE A 270 -16.90 7.62 6.58
N TYR A 271 -15.78 8.25 6.22
CA TYR A 271 -14.55 7.54 5.88
C TYR A 271 -14.08 6.65 7.03
N MET A 272 -13.98 7.21 8.25
CA MET A 272 -13.55 6.48 9.44
C MET A 272 -14.43 5.24 9.71
N TRP A 273 -15.76 5.44 9.78
CA TRP A 273 -16.68 4.34 10.06
C TRP A 273 -16.69 3.28 8.96
N ASN A 274 -16.52 3.67 7.71
CA ASN A 274 -16.42 2.74 6.59
C ASN A 274 -15.20 1.82 6.74
N ILE A 275 -14.03 2.39 7.05
CA ILE A 275 -12.80 1.61 7.30
C ILE A 275 -12.98 0.69 8.52
N ILE A 276 -13.51 1.21 9.64
CA ILE A 276 -13.72 0.40 10.86
C ILE A 276 -14.66 -0.77 10.56
N SER A 277 -15.77 -0.54 9.87
CA SER A 277 -16.73 -1.60 9.52
C SER A 277 -16.08 -2.67 8.62
N GLN A 278 -15.25 -2.27 7.67
CA GLN A 278 -14.50 -3.20 6.82
C GLN A 278 -13.53 -4.05 7.64
N VAL A 279 -12.76 -3.43 8.54
CA VAL A 279 -11.81 -4.13 9.43
C VAL A 279 -12.53 -5.14 10.32
N VAL A 280 -13.64 -4.73 10.93
CA VAL A 280 -14.43 -5.62 11.81
C VAL A 280 -14.95 -6.82 11.02
N LEU A 281 -15.51 -6.60 9.82
CA LEU A 281 -15.99 -7.69 8.98
C LEU A 281 -14.85 -8.64 8.58
N GLN A 282 -13.70 -8.12 8.17
CA GLN A 282 -12.55 -8.93 7.82
C GLN A 282 -12.05 -9.75 9.01
N LEU A 283 -11.99 -9.14 10.21
CA LEU A 283 -11.57 -9.82 11.44
C LEU A 283 -12.51 -10.97 11.78
N ILE A 284 -13.82 -10.73 11.80
CA ILE A 284 -14.83 -11.75 12.07
C ILE A 284 -14.70 -12.90 11.07
N THR A 285 -14.59 -12.57 9.78
CA THR A 285 -14.53 -13.59 8.72
C THR A 285 -13.28 -14.44 8.81
N VAL A 286 -12.12 -13.81 9.08
CA VAL A 286 -10.84 -14.52 9.25
C VAL A 286 -10.90 -15.43 10.49
N LEU A 287 -11.47 -14.98 11.61
CA LEU A 287 -11.65 -15.80 12.80
C LEU A 287 -12.58 -16.98 12.53
N CYS A 288 -13.69 -16.78 11.80
CA CYS A 288 -14.57 -17.88 11.39
C CYS A 288 -13.83 -18.94 10.57
N ILE A 289 -13.00 -18.51 9.61
CA ILE A 289 -12.21 -19.44 8.78
C ILE A 289 -11.23 -20.25 9.65
N ILE A 290 -10.60 -19.63 10.66
CA ILE A 290 -9.72 -20.33 11.60
C ILE A 290 -10.50 -21.38 12.38
N MET A 291 -11.69 -21.04 12.92
CA MET A 291 -12.54 -21.99 13.64
C MET A 291 -12.92 -23.18 12.76
N MET A 292 -13.11 -22.97 11.47
CA MET A 292 -13.38 -24.00 10.46
C MET A 292 -12.11 -24.74 10.00
N LYS A 293 -10.94 -24.49 10.60
CA LYS A 293 -9.62 -25.04 10.18
C LYS A 293 -9.31 -24.80 8.71
N GLY A 294 -9.71 -23.64 8.18
CA GLY A 294 -9.46 -23.27 6.80
C GLY A 294 -7.98 -23.00 6.49
N SER A 295 -7.62 -23.12 5.22
CA SER A 295 -6.25 -22.86 4.74
C SER A 295 -5.92 -21.36 4.64
N ILE A 296 -4.62 -21.02 4.59
CA ILE A 296 -4.16 -19.64 4.34
C ILE A 296 -4.69 -19.12 3.00
N GLN A 297 -4.71 -19.98 1.98
CA GLN A 297 -5.23 -19.62 0.67
C GLN A 297 -6.70 -19.20 0.75
N THR A 298 -7.52 -19.95 1.49
CA THR A 298 -8.93 -19.60 1.74
C THR A 298 -9.06 -18.24 2.42
N MET A 299 -8.22 -17.95 3.43
CA MET A 299 -8.22 -16.66 4.11
C MET A 299 -7.89 -15.51 3.16
N VAL A 300 -6.86 -15.68 2.31
CA VAL A 300 -6.47 -14.67 1.33
C VAL A 300 -7.56 -14.47 0.28
N ILE A 301 -8.19 -15.55 -0.23
CA ILE A 301 -9.30 -15.45 -1.18
C ILE A 301 -10.45 -14.64 -0.57
N VAL A 302 -10.87 -14.98 0.63
CA VAL A 302 -11.99 -14.29 1.29
C VAL A 302 -11.63 -12.84 1.59
N TYR A 303 -10.41 -12.57 2.04
CA TYR A 303 -9.90 -11.21 2.24
C TYR A 303 -9.97 -10.37 0.94
N VAL A 304 -9.52 -10.94 -0.18
CA VAL A 304 -9.58 -10.31 -1.50
C VAL A 304 -11.03 -10.09 -1.93
N CYS A 305 -11.90 -11.09 -1.77
CA CYS A 305 -13.33 -10.97 -2.09
C CYS A 305 -14.01 -9.85 -1.29
N ILE A 306 -13.74 -9.77 0.03
CA ILE A 306 -14.27 -8.68 0.86
C ILE A 306 -13.80 -7.32 0.34
N ASN A 307 -12.52 -7.15 0.01
CA ASN A 307 -12.01 -5.89 -0.52
C ASN A 307 -12.68 -5.50 -1.84
N ILE A 308 -12.94 -6.45 -2.74
CA ILE A 308 -13.64 -6.19 -4.01
C ILE A 308 -15.11 -5.86 -3.77
N ILE A 309 -15.81 -6.63 -2.93
CA ILE A 309 -17.21 -6.39 -2.58
C ILE A 309 -17.37 -5.05 -1.87
N TRP A 310 -16.39 -4.65 -1.05
CA TRP A 310 -16.44 -3.38 -0.33
C TRP A 310 -16.45 -2.15 -1.24
N LEU A 311 -16.02 -2.29 -2.50
CA LEU A 311 -16.21 -1.23 -3.52
C LEU A 311 -17.67 -0.85 -3.72
N PHE A 312 -18.60 -1.79 -3.56
CA PHE A 312 -20.03 -1.48 -3.67
C PHE A 312 -20.52 -0.63 -2.49
N VAL A 313 -19.93 -0.82 -1.30
CA VAL A 313 -20.19 0.05 -0.14
C VAL A 313 -19.67 1.46 -0.42
N TRP A 314 -18.43 1.59 -0.89
CA TRP A 314 -17.85 2.87 -1.30
C TRP A 314 -18.72 3.56 -2.37
N ARG A 315 -19.16 2.82 -3.37
CA ARG A 315 -20.03 3.32 -4.44
C ARG A 315 -21.36 3.85 -3.88
N THR A 316 -21.93 3.25 -2.84
CA THR A 316 -23.18 3.73 -2.24
C THR A 316 -23.03 5.16 -1.72
N TYR A 317 -21.91 5.47 -1.10
CA TYR A 317 -21.61 6.85 -0.69
C TYR A 317 -21.34 7.77 -1.89
N ALA A 318 -20.57 7.31 -2.87
CA ALA A 318 -20.36 8.10 -4.10
C ALA A 318 -21.67 8.40 -4.85
N HIS A 319 -22.62 7.46 -4.84
CA HIS A 319 -23.94 7.73 -5.38
C HIS A 319 -24.68 8.85 -4.66
N ARG A 320 -24.57 8.93 -3.34
CA ARG A 320 -25.19 10.00 -2.54
C ARG A 320 -24.55 11.36 -2.78
N PHE A 321 -23.24 11.43 -3.01
CA PHE A 321 -22.52 12.69 -3.14
C PHE A 321 -22.50 13.20 -4.60
N ILE A 322 -22.19 12.34 -5.56
CA ILE A 322 -21.97 12.72 -6.95
C ILE A 322 -22.93 12.01 -7.95
N GLY A 323 -23.92 11.26 -7.46
CA GLY A 323 -24.86 10.57 -8.33
C GLY A 323 -24.27 9.39 -9.13
N LEU A 324 -23.15 8.78 -8.73
CA LEU A 324 -22.51 7.67 -9.43
C LEU A 324 -23.39 6.43 -9.45
N LYS A 325 -24.04 6.13 -10.57
CA LYS A 325 -24.88 4.94 -10.75
C LYS A 325 -24.02 3.68 -10.92
N PHE A 326 -24.57 2.53 -10.52
CA PHE A 326 -23.89 1.23 -10.65
C PHE A 326 -23.45 0.92 -12.08
N ARG A 327 -24.34 1.17 -13.04
CA ARG A 327 -24.06 0.98 -14.47
C ARG A 327 -22.87 1.82 -14.95
N MET A 328 -22.72 3.04 -14.42
CA MET A 328 -21.58 3.91 -14.74
C MET A 328 -20.27 3.33 -14.23
N LEU A 329 -20.25 2.82 -12.98
CA LEU A 329 -19.08 2.19 -12.40
C LEU A 329 -18.61 1.00 -13.24
N ILE A 330 -19.54 0.11 -13.60
CA ILE A 330 -19.24 -1.07 -14.41
C ILE A 330 -18.76 -0.66 -15.80
N SER A 331 -19.42 0.29 -16.44
CA SER A 331 -19.02 0.79 -17.78
C SER A 331 -17.66 1.50 -17.78
N ASP A 332 -17.20 2.02 -16.63
CA ASP A 332 -15.90 2.66 -16.52
C ASP A 332 -14.77 1.69 -16.14
N LEU A 333 -15.09 0.52 -15.57
CA LEU A 333 -14.08 -0.48 -15.15
C LEU A 333 -13.92 -1.63 -16.15
N LEU A 334 -15.02 -2.21 -16.65
CA LEU A 334 -14.99 -3.40 -17.52
C LEU A 334 -14.16 -3.23 -18.78
N PRO A 335 -14.22 -2.09 -19.51
CA PRO A 335 -13.44 -1.89 -20.72
C PRO A 335 -11.93 -1.95 -20.52
N PHE A 336 -11.42 -1.82 -19.28
CA PHE A 336 -10.01 -1.92 -18.95
C PHE A 336 -9.68 -3.26 -18.29
N MET A 337 -10.60 -3.78 -17.48
CA MET A 337 -10.40 -5.03 -16.75
C MET A 337 -10.38 -6.25 -17.69
N LEU A 338 -11.37 -6.39 -18.57
CA LEU A 338 -11.45 -7.54 -19.49
C LEU A 338 -10.27 -7.62 -20.46
N PRO A 339 -9.87 -6.52 -21.15
CA PRO A 339 -8.67 -6.54 -21.98
C PRO A 339 -7.39 -6.85 -21.21
N ALA A 340 -7.27 -6.40 -19.97
CA ALA A 340 -6.11 -6.72 -19.14
C ALA A 340 -6.05 -8.23 -18.83
N ILE A 341 -7.18 -8.86 -18.51
CA ILE A 341 -7.26 -10.32 -18.30
C ILE A 341 -6.86 -11.06 -19.59
N ILE A 342 -7.45 -10.70 -20.72
CA ILE A 342 -7.19 -11.32 -22.03
C ILE A 342 -5.69 -11.20 -22.37
N ALA A 343 -5.14 -9.99 -22.27
CA ALA A 343 -3.73 -9.74 -22.55
C ALA A 343 -2.78 -10.55 -21.67
N CYS A 344 -3.08 -10.66 -20.37
CA CYS A 344 -2.31 -11.46 -19.42
C CYS A 344 -2.42 -12.97 -19.71
N CYS A 345 -3.59 -13.46 -20.10
CA CYS A 345 -3.78 -14.85 -20.51
C CYS A 345 -2.97 -15.17 -21.78
N ILE A 346 -3.03 -14.31 -22.81
CA ILE A 346 -2.22 -14.45 -24.03
C ILE A 346 -0.74 -14.46 -23.70
N GLY A 347 -0.25 -13.52 -22.86
CA GLY A 347 1.13 -13.48 -22.43
C GLY A 347 1.57 -14.74 -21.67
N GLY A 348 0.70 -15.31 -20.84
CA GLY A 348 0.93 -16.58 -20.16
C GLY A 348 1.02 -17.77 -21.12
N ILE A 349 0.08 -17.88 -22.05
CA ILE A 349 0.03 -18.97 -23.04
C ILE A 349 1.24 -18.90 -23.99
N THR A 350 1.56 -17.73 -24.52
CA THR A 350 2.70 -17.57 -25.45
C THR A 350 4.02 -17.91 -24.79
N ALA A 351 4.22 -17.50 -23.53
CA ALA A 351 5.43 -17.83 -22.79
C ALA A 351 5.54 -19.34 -22.48
N SER A 352 4.41 -20.03 -22.23
CA SER A 352 4.42 -21.49 -22.03
C SER A 352 4.73 -22.28 -23.32
N LEU A 353 4.34 -21.73 -24.49
CA LEU A 353 4.63 -22.34 -25.80
C LEU A 353 6.10 -22.16 -26.22
N ILE A 354 6.67 -20.99 -25.94
CA ILE A 354 8.08 -20.71 -26.31
C ILE A 354 9.02 -21.57 -25.47
N GLY A 355 8.71 -21.81 -24.19
CA GLY A 355 9.60 -22.50 -23.26
C GLY A 355 10.92 -21.73 -23.06
N GLY A 356 11.84 -22.29 -22.29
CA GLY A 356 13.19 -21.74 -22.18
C GLY A 356 13.57 -21.26 -20.78
N HIS A 357 14.61 -20.42 -20.71
CA HIS A 357 15.12 -19.91 -19.46
C HIS A 357 14.12 -18.98 -18.77
N ILE A 358 14.03 -19.07 -17.43
CA ILE A 358 13.05 -18.34 -16.61
C ILE A 358 13.00 -16.83 -16.89
N ILE A 359 14.16 -16.21 -17.17
CA ILE A 359 14.27 -14.78 -17.51
C ILE A 359 13.60 -14.47 -18.85
N VAL A 360 13.76 -15.35 -19.84
CA VAL A 360 13.11 -15.21 -21.15
C VAL A 360 11.61 -15.30 -21.00
N THR A 361 11.11 -16.31 -20.27
CA THR A 361 9.68 -16.47 -19.95
C THR A 361 9.12 -15.24 -19.26
N PHE A 362 9.84 -14.67 -18.29
CA PHE A 362 9.48 -13.44 -17.59
C PHE A 362 9.32 -12.25 -18.54
N ILE A 363 10.32 -12.01 -19.39
CA ILE A 363 10.33 -10.89 -20.34
C ILE A 363 9.23 -11.07 -21.39
N VAL A 364 9.06 -12.28 -21.93
CA VAL A 364 8.02 -12.58 -22.93
C VAL A 364 6.63 -12.32 -22.36
N LYS A 365 6.33 -12.79 -21.15
CA LYS A 365 5.04 -12.54 -20.48
C LYS A 365 4.73 -11.04 -20.41
N ILE A 366 5.68 -10.24 -19.95
CA ILE A 366 5.50 -8.79 -19.79
C ILE A 366 5.30 -8.12 -21.14
N LEU A 367 6.18 -8.38 -22.11
CA LEU A 367 6.13 -7.71 -23.42
C LEU A 367 4.87 -8.07 -24.19
N VAL A 368 4.52 -9.36 -24.26
CA VAL A 368 3.32 -9.81 -24.97
C VAL A 368 2.06 -9.26 -24.31
N ALA A 369 1.94 -9.34 -22.98
CA ALA A 369 0.80 -8.77 -22.26
C ALA A 369 0.68 -7.26 -22.47
N ALA A 370 1.78 -6.50 -22.43
CA ALA A 370 1.78 -5.06 -22.67
C ALA A 370 1.37 -4.71 -24.11
N ILE A 371 1.95 -5.39 -25.11
CA ILE A 371 1.63 -5.17 -26.53
C ILE A 371 0.16 -5.53 -26.82
N CYS A 372 -0.31 -6.68 -26.34
CA CYS A 372 -1.70 -7.10 -26.49
C CYS A 372 -2.67 -6.11 -25.83
N TYR A 373 -2.41 -5.69 -24.61
CA TYR A 373 -3.25 -4.73 -23.91
C TYR A 373 -3.32 -3.40 -24.66
N MET A 374 -2.19 -2.83 -25.04
CA MET A 374 -2.14 -1.58 -25.80
C MET A 374 -2.78 -1.72 -27.19
N GLY A 375 -2.62 -2.88 -27.84
CA GLY A 375 -3.28 -3.21 -29.11
C GLY A 375 -4.79 -3.22 -28.98
N ILE A 376 -5.35 -3.91 -27.97
CA ILE A 376 -6.80 -3.97 -27.71
C ILE A 376 -7.32 -2.56 -27.37
N MET A 377 -6.61 -1.77 -26.56
CA MET A 377 -7.00 -0.41 -26.21
C MET A 377 -7.01 0.51 -27.43
N LYS A 378 -6.09 0.32 -28.37
CA LYS A 378 -6.07 1.08 -29.64
C LYS A 378 -7.23 0.70 -30.55
N LEU A 379 -7.53 -0.59 -30.68
CA LEU A 379 -8.65 -1.10 -31.49
C LEU A 379 -10.02 -0.67 -30.93
N SER A 380 -10.16 -0.59 -29.60
CA SER A 380 -11.38 -0.13 -28.93
C SER A 380 -11.53 1.40 -28.90
N ASN A 381 -10.62 2.15 -29.52
CA ASN A 381 -10.62 3.63 -29.53
C ASN A 381 -10.79 4.23 -28.12
N ALA A 382 -10.09 3.66 -27.12
CA ALA A 382 -10.19 4.12 -25.75
C ALA A 382 -9.74 5.59 -25.63
N GLU A 383 -10.67 6.49 -25.28
CA GLU A 383 -10.45 7.95 -25.16
C GLU A 383 -9.23 8.28 -24.32
N ILE A 384 -9.05 7.56 -23.20
CA ILE A 384 -7.92 7.73 -22.27
C ILE A 384 -6.58 7.44 -22.94
N MET A 385 -6.51 6.43 -23.81
CA MET A 385 -5.28 6.12 -24.53
C MET A 385 -4.89 7.25 -25.48
N HIS A 386 -5.86 7.80 -26.21
CA HIS A 386 -5.64 8.93 -27.10
C HIS A 386 -5.18 10.18 -26.32
N GLU A 387 -5.76 10.46 -25.17
CA GLU A 387 -5.32 11.55 -24.28
C GLU A 387 -3.89 11.34 -23.79
N CYS A 388 -3.54 10.14 -23.34
CA CYS A 388 -2.17 9.82 -22.90
C CYS A 388 -1.15 9.97 -24.03
N ILE A 389 -1.46 9.46 -25.23
CA ILE A 389 -0.58 9.56 -26.39
C ILE A 389 -0.40 11.03 -26.79
N ASN A 390 -1.49 11.79 -26.88
CA ASN A 390 -1.45 13.21 -27.24
C ASN A 390 -0.63 14.04 -26.24
N TYR A 391 -0.74 13.72 -24.93
CA TYR A 391 0.06 14.38 -23.91
C TYR A 391 1.54 14.08 -24.03
N LEU A 392 1.91 12.82 -24.30
CA LEU A 392 3.30 12.40 -24.51
C LEU A 392 3.92 13.00 -25.79
N LEU A 393 3.12 13.11 -26.86
CA LEU A 393 3.57 13.69 -28.14
C LEU A 393 3.70 15.22 -28.06
N LYS A 394 2.76 15.92 -27.40
CA LYS A 394 2.82 17.38 -27.21
C LYS A 394 4.02 17.83 -26.37
N LYS A 395 4.51 17.01 -25.44
CA LYS A 395 5.70 17.32 -24.64
C LYS A 395 7.02 17.20 -25.43
N LYS A 396 7.00 16.65 -26.65
CA LYS A 396 8.16 16.57 -27.55
C LYS A 396 8.31 17.80 -28.45
N VAL A 397 7.38 18.75 -28.43
CA VAL A 397 7.32 19.92 -29.33
C VAL A 397 7.46 21.27 -28.58
N SER A 398 7.75 21.22 -27.25
CA SER A 398 8.00 22.47 -26.48
C SER A 398 9.39 22.45 -25.84
#